data_f32cdbc0dfa39762254ad43ac02d2c24
#
_entry.id   f32cdbc0dfa39762254ad43ac02d2c24
#
_cell.length_a   1.000
_cell.length_b   1.000
_cell.length_c   1.000
_cell.angle_alpha   90.00
_cell.angle_beta   90.00
_cell.angle_gamma   90.00
#
_symmetry.space_group_name_H-M   'P 1'
#
loop_
_entity.id
_entity.type
_entity.pdbx_description
1 polymer ?
#
loop_
_entity_poly.entity_id
_entity_poly.type
_entity_poly.pdbx_seq_one_letter_code
_entity_poly.pdbx_strand_id
1 'polypeptide(L)'
;MVYADNAATTKMSRTAIDAMLPYMETHYGNPSSLYRLGQEAAEALQSARETVAACLGCTPREITFTSGGSEADNQALISAARIGERKGKKHIISTAFEHHAILHTLKKLEKEGFEVELLPVGPIGTVTAQQVADAIRPDTCLVTTMYANNEIGSILPIAEIGAVCREKGVLFHTDAVQAAGHLHINVNEQNIDMLSLSGHKFHGPKGTGVLYARQGIPLTNIIEGGAQERGKRAGTENVPGIMGLAAALKEACDHIDENTAKVSALRDQLITSLSQIPHSALNGDPVHRLPGNVNFCFEGIEGESLLLLLDQAGICASSGSACTSGSLDPSHVLLAIGRPHEVAHGSLRLSLCEWNTQEDVDHILKEVSRIVAYLRSISPVWKDLASGKKQFML
;
A
#
# COMPACT_ATOMS: atom_id res chain seq x y z
N MET A 1 24.26 -1.91 7.96
CA MET A 1 22.86 -2.38 8.13
C MET A 1 22.11 -2.05 6.86
N VAL A 2 21.52 -3.04 6.22
CA VAL A 2 20.74 -2.90 4.99
C VAL A 2 19.24 -2.82 5.37
N TYR A 3 18.58 -1.73 4.99
CA TYR A 3 17.14 -1.59 5.20
C TYR A 3 16.42 -1.97 3.89
N ALA A 4 15.78 -3.12 3.89
CA ALA A 4 15.03 -3.68 2.75
C ALA A 4 13.55 -3.95 3.12
N ASP A 5 12.96 -3.10 3.98
CA ASP A 5 11.54 -3.20 4.40
C ASP A 5 10.77 -1.89 4.20
N ASN A 6 11.04 -1.20 3.08
CA ASN A 6 10.41 0.09 2.76
C ASN A 6 8.89 -0.02 2.52
N ALA A 7 8.38 -1.19 2.17
CA ALA A 7 6.93 -1.42 2.07
C ALA A 7 6.22 -1.44 3.45
N ALA A 8 6.93 -1.71 4.54
CA ALA A 8 6.38 -1.58 5.89
C ALA A 8 6.34 -0.11 6.34
N THR A 9 7.45 0.59 6.24
CA THR A 9 7.60 2.03 6.49
C THR A 9 8.92 2.52 5.91
N THR A 10 9.01 3.80 5.57
CA THR A 10 10.26 4.38 5.09
C THR A 10 10.91 5.29 6.13
N LYS A 11 12.23 5.50 5.99
CA LYS A 11 12.94 6.57 6.70
C LYS A 11 12.46 7.91 6.13
N MET A 12 12.20 8.89 7.00
CA MET A 12 11.81 10.23 6.57
C MET A 12 12.93 10.92 5.80
N SER A 13 12.60 11.56 4.67
CA SER A 13 13.57 12.32 3.87
C SER A 13 14.00 13.60 4.57
N ARG A 14 15.17 14.12 4.18
CA ARG A 14 15.64 15.42 4.71
C ARG A 14 14.69 16.55 4.27
N THR A 15 14.19 16.50 3.05
CA THR A 15 13.20 17.43 2.51
C THR A 15 11.94 17.47 3.36
N ALA A 16 11.41 16.32 3.76
CA ALA A 16 10.25 16.25 4.66
C ALA A 16 10.55 16.85 6.04
N ILE A 17 11.70 16.50 6.64
CA ILE A 17 12.11 17.00 7.95
C ILE A 17 12.23 18.52 7.92
N ASP A 18 12.92 19.08 6.92
CA ASP A 18 13.14 20.53 6.79
C ASP A 18 11.83 21.28 6.55
N ALA A 19 10.86 20.68 5.85
CA ALA A 19 9.53 21.25 5.67
C ALA A 19 8.70 21.25 6.98
N MET A 20 8.96 20.33 7.90
CA MET A 20 8.26 20.23 9.19
C MET A 20 8.77 21.22 10.24
N LEU A 21 10.08 21.40 10.32
CA LEU A 21 10.74 22.14 11.41
C LEU A 21 10.17 23.54 11.67
N PRO A 22 9.92 24.41 10.67
CA PRO A 22 9.37 25.74 10.91
C PRO A 22 8.03 25.73 11.64
N TYR A 23 7.20 24.70 11.37
CA TYR A 23 5.87 24.56 11.98
C TYR A 23 5.89 23.91 13.35
N MET A 24 7.01 23.34 13.75
CA MET A 24 7.25 22.84 15.12
C MET A 24 7.85 23.91 16.03
N GLU A 25 8.62 24.87 15.49
CA GLU A 25 9.39 25.84 16.26
C GLU A 25 8.78 27.26 16.24
N THR A 26 8.43 27.78 15.07
CA THR A 26 8.09 29.20 14.87
C THR A 26 6.67 29.46 14.41
N HIS A 27 6.14 28.64 13.48
CA HIS A 27 4.81 28.78 12.87
C HIS A 27 3.78 27.81 13.48
N TYR A 28 3.76 27.69 14.80
CA TYR A 28 2.94 26.72 15.55
C TYR A 28 1.46 27.14 15.72
N GLY A 29 0.97 28.11 14.95
CA GLY A 29 -0.39 28.63 15.07
C GLY A 29 -1.45 27.58 14.74
N ASN A 30 -2.63 27.72 15.41
CA ASN A 30 -3.80 26.94 15.05
C ASN A 30 -4.42 27.52 13.77
N PRO A 31 -4.59 26.74 12.68
CA PRO A 31 -5.11 27.23 11.41
C PRO A 31 -6.53 27.83 11.50
N SER A 32 -7.28 27.51 12.55
CA SER A 32 -8.63 28.06 12.77
C SER A 32 -8.61 29.43 13.46
N SER A 33 -7.45 29.95 13.89
CA SER A 33 -7.33 31.21 14.60
C SER A 33 -7.28 32.40 13.65
N LEU A 34 -7.91 33.52 14.04
CA LEU A 34 -8.01 34.72 13.21
C LEU A 34 -6.74 35.61 13.24
N TYR A 35 -5.88 35.45 14.23
CA TYR A 35 -4.65 36.20 14.32
C TYR A 35 -3.60 35.71 13.32
N ARG A 36 -2.58 36.54 13.05
CA ARG A 36 -1.57 36.32 12.01
C ARG A 36 -0.92 34.93 12.04
N LEU A 37 -0.51 34.44 13.22
CA LEU A 37 0.14 33.14 13.37
C LEU A 37 -0.78 31.98 12.93
N GLY A 38 -2.10 32.12 13.16
CA GLY A 38 -3.09 31.14 12.68
C GLY A 38 -3.30 31.21 11.17
N GLN A 39 -3.30 32.42 10.61
CA GLN A 39 -3.44 32.62 9.16
C GLN A 39 -2.22 32.06 8.40
N GLU A 40 -1.00 32.25 8.90
CA GLU A 40 0.22 31.65 8.35
C GLU A 40 0.14 30.11 8.33
N ALA A 41 -0.41 29.48 9.38
CA ALA A 41 -0.64 28.04 9.41
C ALA A 41 -1.73 27.60 8.43
N ALA A 42 -2.82 28.37 8.25
CA ALA A 42 -3.86 28.09 7.28
C ALA A 42 -3.35 28.20 5.83
N GLU A 43 -2.53 29.19 5.53
CA GLU A 43 -1.87 29.36 4.23
C GLU A 43 -0.94 28.19 3.92
N ALA A 44 -0.17 27.73 4.91
CA ALA A 44 0.68 26.55 4.79
C ALA A 44 -0.11 25.29 4.46
N LEU A 45 -1.22 25.04 5.17
CA LEU A 45 -2.13 23.92 4.87
C LEU A 45 -2.70 24.00 3.45
N GLN A 46 -3.07 25.21 3.00
CA GLN A 46 -3.56 25.41 1.64
C GLN A 46 -2.47 25.09 0.60
N SER A 47 -1.25 25.58 0.81
CA SER A 47 -0.10 25.30 -0.07
C SER A 47 0.22 23.81 -0.13
N ALA A 48 0.23 23.11 1.02
CA ALA A 48 0.41 21.67 1.07
C ALA A 48 -0.67 20.93 0.28
N ARG A 49 -1.92 21.37 0.40
CA ARG A 49 -3.07 20.81 -0.32
C ARG A 49 -2.95 21.00 -1.83
N GLU A 50 -2.49 22.16 -2.28
CA GLU A 50 -2.22 22.45 -3.69
C GLU A 50 -1.10 21.58 -4.24
N THR A 51 -0.04 21.38 -3.47
CA THR A 51 1.06 20.48 -3.82
C THR A 51 0.58 19.03 -4.01
N VAL A 52 -0.17 18.50 -3.05
CA VAL A 52 -0.72 17.14 -3.14
C VAL A 52 -1.68 17.01 -4.33
N ALA A 53 -2.53 18.01 -4.54
CA ALA A 53 -3.47 18.01 -5.66
C ALA A 53 -2.76 18.01 -7.02
N ALA A 54 -1.68 18.78 -7.16
CA ALA A 54 -0.85 18.78 -8.36
C ALA A 54 -0.20 17.41 -8.63
N CYS A 55 0.31 16.74 -7.58
CA CYS A 55 0.89 15.40 -7.70
C CYS A 55 -0.12 14.34 -8.17
N LEU A 56 -1.43 14.52 -7.86
CA LEU A 56 -2.49 13.57 -8.20
C LEU A 56 -3.29 13.97 -9.46
N GLY A 57 -3.04 15.15 -10.03
CA GLY A 57 -3.79 15.67 -11.18
C GLY A 57 -5.22 16.10 -10.85
N CYS A 58 -5.47 16.64 -9.64
CA CYS A 58 -6.78 17.05 -9.17
C CYS A 58 -6.81 18.49 -8.63
N THR A 59 -7.95 18.91 -8.10
CA THR A 59 -8.08 20.24 -7.47
C THR A 59 -7.88 20.17 -5.96
N PRO A 60 -7.38 21.26 -5.30
CA PRO A 60 -7.17 21.26 -3.86
C PRO A 60 -8.45 20.98 -3.02
N ARG A 61 -9.63 21.25 -3.57
CA ARG A 61 -10.92 21.00 -2.89
C ARG A 61 -11.25 19.51 -2.75
N GLU A 62 -10.62 18.68 -3.54
CA GLU A 62 -10.81 17.22 -3.57
C GLU A 62 -9.88 16.48 -2.58
N ILE A 63 -8.94 17.19 -1.96
CA ILE A 63 -8.01 16.66 -0.98
C ILE A 63 -8.55 16.84 0.44
N THR A 64 -8.46 15.79 1.25
CA THR A 64 -8.73 15.79 2.69
C THR A 64 -7.56 15.12 3.40
N PHE A 65 -6.95 15.80 4.36
CA PHE A 65 -5.87 15.22 5.15
C PHE A 65 -6.42 14.29 6.24
N THR A 66 -5.76 13.16 6.43
CA THR A 66 -6.11 12.11 7.40
C THR A 66 -4.89 11.74 8.24
N SER A 67 -5.06 10.85 9.22
CA SER A 67 -3.93 10.34 10.03
C SER A 67 -3.14 9.22 9.33
N GLY A 68 -3.56 8.77 8.15
CA GLY A 68 -2.89 7.70 7.40
C GLY A 68 -3.83 7.00 6.42
N GLY A 69 -3.30 6.02 5.69
CA GLY A 69 -4.05 5.25 4.70
C GLY A 69 -5.27 4.55 5.28
N SER A 70 -5.14 3.94 6.46
CA SER A 70 -6.27 3.21 7.08
C SER A 70 -7.47 4.12 7.40
N GLU A 71 -7.23 5.36 7.85
CA GLU A 71 -8.33 6.33 8.05
C GLU A 71 -8.93 6.72 6.70
N ALA A 72 -8.10 6.98 5.69
CA ALA A 72 -8.55 7.35 4.35
C ALA A 72 -9.40 6.23 3.71
N ASP A 73 -8.95 4.98 3.77
CA ASP A 73 -9.69 3.80 3.28
C ASP A 73 -11.04 3.65 3.97
N ASN A 74 -11.04 3.70 5.31
CA ASN A 74 -12.28 3.58 6.08
C ASN A 74 -13.27 4.67 5.70
N GLN A 75 -12.83 5.92 5.59
CA GLN A 75 -13.69 7.04 5.24
C GLN A 75 -14.23 6.92 3.81
N ALA A 76 -13.39 6.48 2.85
CA ALA A 76 -13.80 6.24 1.47
C ALA A 76 -14.91 5.18 1.38
N LEU A 77 -14.68 4.01 1.96
CA LEU A 77 -15.61 2.89 1.90
C LEU A 77 -16.93 3.22 2.61
N ILE A 78 -16.87 3.78 3.82
CA ILE A 78 -18.07 4.18 4.57
C ILE A 78 -18.85 5.25 3.80
N SER A 79 -18.17 6.23 3.21
CA SER A 79 -18.83 7.28 2.41
C SER A 79 -19.56 6.70 1.20
N ALA A 80 -18.90 5.82 0.44
CA ALA A 80 -19.51 5.16 -0.72
C ALA A 80 -20.71 4.28 -0.30
N ALA A 81 -20.58 3.53 0.79
CA ALA A 81 -21.66 2.72 1.34
C ALA A 81 -22.89 3.59 1.70
N ARG A 82 -22.70 4.71 2.39
CA ARG A 82 -23.80 5.62 2.73
C ARG A 82 -24.44 6.29 1.50
N ILE A 83 -23.66 6.58 0.46
CA ILE A 83 -24.18 7.05 -0.83
C ILE A 83 -25.03 5.96 -1.50
N GLY A 84 -24.53 4.73 -1.52
CA GLY A 84 -25.25 3.56 -2.05
C GLY A 84 -26.56 3.30 -1.32
N GLU A 85 -26.53 3.26 0.00
CA GLU A 85 -27.70 3.01 0.85
C GLU A 85 -28.86 3.99 0.57
N ARG A 86 -28.55 5.29 0.40
CA ARG A 86 -29.54 6.30 0.02
C ARG A 86 -30.19 6.05 -1.36
N LYS A 87 -29.52 5.28 -2.22
CA LYS A 87 -29.99 4.89 -3.55
C LYS A 87 -30.53 3.46 -3.61
N GLY A 88 -30.67 2.78 -2.46
CA GLY A 88 -31.08 1.38 -2.38
C GLY A 88 -30.04 0.39 -2.92
N LYS A 89 -28.77 0.79 -3.01
CA LYS A 89 -27.67 -0.04 -3.51
C LYS A 89 -26.82 -0.53 -2.36
N LYS A 90 -26.59 -1.83 -2.24
CA LYS A 90 -25.87 -2.44 -1.11
C LYS A 90 -24.83 -3.49 -1.53
N HIS A 91 -24.48 -3.56 -2.80
CA HIS A 91 -23.43 -4.47 -3.27
C HIS A 91 -22.09 -3.73 -3.42
N ILE A 92 -21.01 -4.33 -2.92
CA ILE A 92 -19.63 -3.80 -2.97
C ILE A 92 -18.73 -4.89 -3.55
N ILE A 93 -17.91 -4.53 -4.53
CA ILE A 93 -16.92 -5.40 -5.13
C ILE A 93 -15.54 -5.00 -4.64
N SER A 94 -14.73 -6.00 -4.24
CA SER A 94 -13.33 -5.83 -3.84
C SER A 94 -12.48 -7.02 -4.33
N THR A 95 -11.24 -7.12 -3.86
CA THR A 95 -10.37 -8.25 -4.18
C THR A 95 -10.00 -9.06 -2.93
N ALA A 96 -9.61 -10.32 -3.12
CA ALA A 96 -9.32 -11.23 -2.01
C ALA A 96 -8.00 -10.91 -1.28
N PHE A 97 -7.18 -9.99 -1.78
CA PHE A 97 -5.82 -9.72 -1.28
C PHE A 97 -5.59 -8.27 -0.82
N GLU A 98 -6.66 -7.54 -0.54
CA GLU A 98 -6.61 -6.15 -0.06
C GLU A 98 -5.91 -6.03 1.30
N HIS A 99 -5.47 -4.81 1.61
CA HIS A 99 -4.98 -4.48 2.94
C HIS A 99 -6.10 -4.64 3.99
N HIS A 100 -5.74 -4.99 5.22
CA HIS A 100 -6.70 -5.19 6.31
C HIS A 100 -7.58 -3.97 6.61
N ALA A 101 -7.12 -2.75 6.31
CA ALA A 101 -7.96 -1.55 6.42
C ALA A 101 -9.20 -1.60 5.50
N ILE A 102 -9.07 -2.21 4.33
CA ILE A 102 -10.18 -2.48 3.41
C ILE A 102 -11.00 -3.69 3.90
N LEU A 103 -10.36 -4.86 4.07
CA LEU A 103 -11.06 -6.10 4.40
C LEU A 103 -11.86 -6.02 5.70
N HIS A 104 -11.30 -5.38 6.75
CA HIS A 104 -12.02 -5.26 8.03
C HIS A 104 -13.16 -4.23 7.95
N THR A 105 -13.00 -3.17 7.16
CA THR A 105 -14.09 -2.21 6.89
C THR A 105 -15.21 -2.87 6.10
N LEU A 106 -14.89 -3.70 5.10
CA LEU A 106 -15.87 -4.49 4.36
C LEU A 106 -16.63 -5.44 5.28
N LYS A 107 -15.94 -6.18 6.15
CA LYS A 107 -16.58 -7.04 7.18
C LYS A 107 -17.51 -6.28 8.13
N LYS A 108 -17.19 -5.01 8.44
CA LYS A 108 -18.09 -4.16 9.21
C LYS A 108 -19.33 -3.82 8.40
N LEU A 109 -19.19 -3.45 7.13
CA LEU A 109 -20.30 -3.12 6.24
C LEU A 109 -21.21 -4.33 5.97
N GLU A 110 -20.66 -5.55 5.88
CA GLU A 110 -21.48 -6.79 5.81
C GLU A 110 -22.41 -6.91 7.02
N LYS A 111 -21.93 -6.63 8.24
CA LYS A 111 -22.76 -6.63 9.46
C LYS A 111 -23.84 -5.54 9.44
N GLU A 112 -23.66 -4.50 8.62
CA GLU A 112 -24.64 -3.43 8.39
C GLU A 112 -25.59 -3.74 7.21
N GLY A 113 -25.51 -4.95 6.63
CA GLY A 113 -26.40 -5.46 5.60
C GLY A 113 -25.96 -5.14 4.17
N PHE A 114 -24.66 -4.85 3.94
CA PHE A 114 -24.09 -4.82 2.60
C PHE A 114 -23.68 -6.22 2.18
N GLU A 115 -23.76 -6.49 0.89
CA GLU A 115 -23.21 -7.69 0.25
C GLU A 115 -21.84 -7.35 -0.31
N VAL A 116 -20.81 -8.13 0.06
CA VAL A 116 -19.44 -7.94 -0.39
C VAL A 116 -19.02 -9.12 -1.26
N GLU A 117 -18.62 -8.82 -2.50
CA GLU A 117 -18.04 -9.80 -3.41
C GLU A 117 -16.52 -9.58 -3.50
N LEU A 118 -15.73 -10.61 -3.14
CA LEU A 118 -14.28 -10.59 -3.25
C LEU A 118 -13.85 -11.35 -4.50
N LEU A 119 -13.35 -10.64 -5.49
CA LEU A 119 -12.86 -11.22 -6.75
C LEU A 119 -11.57 -12.00 -6.51
N PRO A 120 -11.42 -13.19 -7.10
CA PRO A 120 -10.17 -13.94 -7.08
C PRO A 120 -9.12 -13.23 -7.93
N VAL A 121 -7.88 -13.19 -7.45
CA VAL A 121 -6.78 -12.42 -8.07
C VAL A 121 -5.84 -13.27 -8.95
N GLY A 122 -6.02 -14.58 -8.98
CA GLY A 122 -5.17 -15.47 -9.76
C GLY A 122 -3.71 -15.54 -9.28
N PRO A 123 -2.87 -16.38 -9.91
CA PRO A 123 -1.53 -16.70 -9.43
C PRO A 123 -0.54 -15.52 -9.45
N ILE A 124 -0.75 -14.55 -10.32
CA ILE A 124 0.09 -13.34 -10.41
C ILE A 124 -0.45 -12.16 -9.58
N GLY A 125 -1.58 -12.37 -8.87
CA GLY A 125 -2.15 -11.34 -8.01
C GLY A 125 -2.65 -10.12 -8.78
N THR A 126 -3.57 -10.32 -9.71
CA THR A 126 -4.24 -9.25 -10.47
C THR A 126 -5.69 -9.62 -10.79
N VAL A 127 -6.50 -8.62 -11.08
CA VAL A 127 -7.85 -8.77 -11.65
C VAL A 127 -7.92 -8.01 -12.96
N THR A 128 -8.74 -8.50 -13.90
CA THR A 128 -8.97 -7.80 -15.16
C THR A 128 -10.17 -6.85 -15.05
N ALA A 129 -10.19 -5.82 -15.88
CA ALA A 129 -11.35 -4.93 -15.99
C ALA A 129 -12.61 -5.71 -16.39
N GLN A 130 -12.48 -6.80 -17.17
CA GLN A 130 -13.60 -7.67 -17.55
C GLN A 130 -14.18 -8.42 -16.34
N GLN A 131 -13.36 -8.98 -15.45
CA GLN A 131 -13.85 -9.59 -14.22
C GLN A 131 -14.66 -8.60 -13.36
N VAL A 132 -14.19 -7.34 -13.26
CA VAL A 132 -14.91 -6.29 -12.56
C VAL A 132 -16.24 -5.96 -13.28
N ALA A 133 -16.22 -5.86 -14.63
CA ALA A 133 -17.41 -5.58 -15.43
C ALA A 133 -18.50 -6.65 -15.27
N ASP A 134 -18.10 -7.92 -15.21
CA ASP A 134 -18.99 -9.07 -15.06
C ASP A 134 -19.61 -9.17 -13.66
N ALA A 135 -18.87 -8.71 -12.63
CA ALA A 135 -19.34 -8.68 -11.24
C ALA A 135 -20.27 -7.49 -10.93
N ILE A 136 -20.23 -6.40 -11.74
CA ILE A 136 -21.08 -5.22 -11.51
C ILE A 136 -22.55 -5.56 -11.76
N ARG A 137 -23.38 -5.33 -10.73
CA ARG A 137 -24.83 -5.53 -10.73
C ARG A 137 -25.56 -4.17 -10.64
N PRO A 138 -26.88 -4.13 -10.89
CA PRO A 138 -27.67 -2.89 -10.77
C PRO A 138 -27.61 -2.25 -9.38
N ASP A 139 -27.43 -3.06 -8.32
CA ASP A 139 -27.33 -2.63 -6.93
C ASP A 139 -25.89 -2.44 -6.44
N THR A 140 -24.90 -2.54 -7.31
CA THR A 140 -23.50 -2.23 -6.98
C THR A 140 -23.32 -0.73 -6.72
N CYS A 141 -22.77 -0.37 -5.55
CA CYS A 141 -22.50 1.01 -5.17
C CYS A 141 -21.01 1.38 -5.19
N LEU A 142 -20.12 0.40 -5.04
CA LEU A 142 -18.68 0.63 -4.95
C LEU A 142 -17.91 -0.55 -5.58
N VAL A 143 -16.88 -0.22 -6.31
CA VAL A 143 -15.73 -1.09 -6.59
C VAL A 143 -14.55 -0.51 -5.83
N THR A 144 -13.84 -1.33 -5.06
CA THR A 144 -12.62 -0.93 -4.35
C THR A 144 -11.53 -1.96 -4.59
N THR A 145 -10.40 -1.52 -5.15
CA THR A 145 -9.23 -2.37 -5.38
C THR A 145 -7.98 -1.59 -5.00
N MET A 146 -6.99 -2.26 -4.43
CA MET A 146 -5.69 -1.61 -4.25
C MET A 146 -5.05 -1.30 -5.60
N TYR A 147 -4.23 -0.25 -5.62
CA TYR A 147 -3.48 0.13 -6.82
C TYR A 147 -2.32 -0.84 -7.08
N ALA A 148 -1.61 -1.19 -6.02
CA ALA A 148 -0.53 -2.16 -6.05
C ALA A 148 -0.44 -2.89 -4.71
N ASN A 149 -0.15 -4.19 -4.76
CA ASN A 149 -0.11 -4.99 -3.54
C ASN A 149 1.19 -4.79 -2.77
N ASN A 150 1.07 -4.52 -1.48
CA ASN A 150 2.18 -4.23 -0.56
C ASN A 150 3.07 -5.46 -0.25
N GLU A 151 2.59 -6.67 -0.48
CA GLU A 151 3.34 -7.90 -0.18
C GLU A 151 4.04 -8.42 -1.43
N ILE A 152 3.30 -8.65 -2.51
CA ILE A 152 3.80 -9.29 -3.74
C ILE A 152 4.16 -8.31 -4.86
N GLY A 153 3.84 -7.03 -4.67
CA GLY A 153 4.21 -5.95 -5.59
C GLY A 153 3.37 -5.82 -6.86
N SER A 154 2.46 -6.73 -7.16
CA SER A 154 1.64 -6.68 -8.38
C SER A 154 0.85 -5.39 -8.49
N ILE A 155 0.86 -4.77 -9.67
CA ILE A 155 0.13 -3.55 -10.01
C ILE A 155 -1.15 -3.94 -10.74
N LEU A 156 -2.28 -3.37 -10.33
CA LEU A 156 -3.59 -3.63 -10.94
C LEU A 156 -3.87 -2.67 -12.10
N PRO A 157 -4.70 -3.05 -13.08
CA PRO A 157 -5.05 -2.22 -14.23
C PRO A 157 -6.09 -1.15 -13.85
N ILE A 158 -5.65 -0.15 -13.07
CA ILE A 158 -6.52 0.86 -12.43
C ILE A 158 -7.29 1.70 -13.44
N ALA A 159 -6.62 2.13 -14.52
CA ALA A 159 -7.26 2.97 -15.54
C ALA A 159 -8.42 2.24 -16.25
N GLU A 160 -8.21 0.96 -16.57
CA GLU A 160 -9.20 0.09 -17.22
C GLU A 160 -10.35 -0.22 -16.27
N ILE A 161 -10.08 -0.51 -15.00
CA ILE A 161 -11.11 -0.72 -13.97
C ILE A 161 -11.91 0.57 -13.77
N GLY A 162 -11.23 1.71 -13.65
CA GLY A 162 -11.87 3.02 -13.51
C GLY A 162 -12.77 3.36 -14.71
N ALA A 163 -12.35 3.03 -15.93
CA ALA A 163 -13.14 3.24 -17.13
C ALA A 163 -14.45 2.40 -17.09
N VAL A 164 -14.35 1.13 -16.71
CA VAL A 164 -15.53 0.26 -16.54
C VAL A 164 -16.48 0.80 -15.47
N CYS A 165 -15.96 1.18 -14.31
CA CYS A 165 -16.78 1.73 -13.22
C CYS A 165 -17.48 3.02 -13.64
N ARG A 166 -16.80 3.90 -14.37
CA ARG A 166 -17.37 5.14 -14.91
C ARG A 166 -18.48 4.87 -15.93
N GLU A 167 -18.27 3.95 -16.85
CA GLU A 167 -19.28 3.53 -17.83
C GLU A 167 -20.54 2.97 -17.15
N LYS A 168 -20.36 2.16 -16.11
CA LYS A 168 -21.45 1.53 -15.36
C LYS A 168 -22.08 2.46 -14.30
N GLY A 169 -21.52 3.65 -14.06
CA GLY A 169 -22.02 4.60 -13.05
C GLY A 169 -21.87 4.10 -11.61
N VAL A 170 -20.82 3.34 -11.34
CA VAL A 170 -20.42 2.81 -10.02
C VAL A 170 -19.23 3.61 -9.51
N LEU A 171 -19.19 3.93 -8.21
CA LEU A 171 -18.05 4.59 -7.60
C LEU A 171 -16.82 3.67 -7.59
N PHE A 172 -15.66 4.24 -7.91
CA PHE A 172 -14.38 3.54 -7.86
C PHE A 172 -13.44 4.16 -6.83
N HIS A 173 -13.02 3.35 -5.87
CA HIS A 173 -11.97 3.66 -4.89
C HIS A 173 -10.74 2.81 -5.15
N THR A 174 -9.55 3.40 -4.94
CA THR A 174 -8.29 2.65 -4.93
C THR A 174 -7.44 2.98 -3.69
N ASP A 175 -6.99 1.94 -2.98
CA ASP A 175 -5.91 2.08 -2.01
C ASP A 175 -4.59 2.21 -2.77
N ALA A 176 -4.08 3.44 -2.88
CA ALA A 176 -2.84 3.76 -3.55
C ALA A 176 -1.67 3.97 -2.59
N VAL A 177 -1.76 3.46 -1.36
CA VAL A 177 -0.73 3.63 -0.31
C VAL A 177 0.65 3.16 -0.77
N GLN A 178 0.72 2.09 -1.56
CA GLN A 178 1.99 1.58 -2.11
C GLN A 178 2.36 2.15 -3.47
N ALA A 179 1.44 2.85 -4.14
CA ALA A 179 1.67 3.40 -5.48
C ALA A 179 2.08 4.88 -5.45
N ALA A 180 1.54 5.65 -4.50
CA ALA A 180 1.83 7.08 -4.39
C ALA A 180 3.32 7.34 -4.18
N GLY A 181 3.90 8.22 -5.00
CA GLY A 181 5.33 8.51 -5.01
C GLY A 181 6.22 7.46 -5.69
N HIS A 182 5.66 6.32 -6.13
CA HIS A 182 6.39 5.25 -6.82
C HIS A 182 5.92 5.03 -8.26
N LEU A 183 4.68 5.40 -8.57
CA LEU A 183 4.06 5.28 -9.87
C LEU A 183 3.39 6.60 -10.25
N HIS A 184 3.31 6.87 -11.55
CA HIS A 184 2.56 8.02 -12.06
C HIS A 184 1.05 7.82 -11.82
N ILE A 185 0.44 8.73 -11.07
CA ILE A 185 -0.98 8.74 -10.78
C ILE A 185 -1.60 10.02 -11.33
N ASN A 186 -2.64 9.88 -12.16
CA ASN A 186 -3.52 10.97 -12.55
C ASN A 186 -4.96 10.51 -12.35
N VAL A 187 -5.60 10.98 -11.31
CA VAL A 187 -6.94 10.50 -10.90
C VAL A 187 -8.02 10.78 -11.95
N ASN A 188 -7.85 11.82 -12.77
CA ASN A 188 -8.80 12.15 -13.83
C ASN A 188 -8.65 11.21 -15.04
N GLU A 189 -7.40 10.99 -15.51
CA GLU A 189 -7.10 10.11 -16.64
C GLU A 189 -7.41 8.65 -16.32
N GLN A 190 -7.18 8.24 -15.07
CA GLN A 190 -7.42 6.89 -14.59
C GLN A 190 -8.84 6.65 -14.08
N ASN A 191 -9.72 7.66 -14.18
CA ASN A 191 -11.14 7.57 -13.80
C ASN A 191 -11.35 7.16 -12.33
N ILE A 192 -10.49 7.59 -11.44
CA ILE A 192 -10.57 7.32 -10.01
C ILE A 192 -11.54 8.30 -9.34
N ASP A 193 -12.47 7.80 -8.54
CA ASP A 193 -13.42 8.62 -7.78
C ASP A 193 -12.93 8.95 -6.37
N MET A 194 -12.23 7.99 -5.74
CA MET A 194 -11.61 8.16 -4.43
C MET A 194 -10.26 7.41 -4.40
N LEU A 195 -9.28 8.00 -3.70
CA LEU A 195 -7.93 7.41 -3.57
C LEU A 195 -7.38 7.68 -2.18
N SER A 196 -6.81 6.64 -1.58
CA SER A 196 -6.13 6.72 -0.28
C SER A 196 -4.61 6.65 -0.43
N LEU A 197 -3.88 7.46 0.35
CA LEU A 197 -2.42 7.38 0.45
C LEU A 197 -1.92 7.65 1.89
N SER A 198 -0.67 7.29 2.18
CA SER A 198 -0.06 7.43 3.50
C SER A 198 1.38 7.93 3.39
N GLY A 199 1.69 9.03 4.09
CA GLY A 199 2.98 9.75 3.98
C GLY A 199 4.21 8.89 4.23
N HIS A 200 4.13 7.96 5.18
CA HIS A 200 5.28 7.14 5.55
C HIS A 200 5.68 6.06 4.52
N LYS A 201 5.01 5.96 3.39
CA LYS A 201 5.38 5.03 2.32
C LYS A 201 6.26 5.65 1.23
N PHE A 202 6.33 6.98 1.21
CA PHE A 202 7.17 7.75 0.27
C PHE A 202 8.04 8.78 1.02
N HIS A 203 8.70 8.35 2.09
CA HIS A 203 9.65 9.13 2.89
C HIS A 203 9.06 10.35 3.62
N GLY A 204 7.74 10.41 3.76
CA GLY A 204 7.03 11.37 4.59
C GLY A 204 6.87 10.91 6.04
N PRO A 205 6.26 11.76 6.90
CA PRO A 205 6.03 11.45 8.29
C PRO A 205 4.96 10.38 8.51
N LYS A 206 5.14 9.56 9.54
CA LYS A 206 4.10 8.67 10.07
C LYS A 206 2.96 9.49 10.67
N GLY A 207 1.76 8.94 10.71
CA GLY A 207 0.59 9.62 11.29
C GLY A 207 0.01 10.72 10.38
N THR A 208 0.28 10.64 9.07
CA THR A 208 -0.29 11.51 8.04
C THR A 208 -0.70 10.72 6.82
N GLY A 209 -1.82 11.09 6.21
CA GLY A 209 -2.35 10.51 5.00
C GLY A 209 -3.26 11.48 4.26
N VAL A 210 -3.77 11.04 3.13
CA VAL A 210 -4.69 11.81 2.29
C VAL A 210 -5.79 10.92 1.78
N LEU A 211 -7.01 11.44 1.79
CA LEU A 211 -8.11 10.96 0.99
C LEU A 211 -8.39 11.97 -0.13
N TYR A 212 -8.17 11.54 -1.37
CA TYR A 212 -8.75 12.21 -2.53
C TYR A 212 -10.19 11.74 -2.70
N ALA A 213 -11.10 12.67 -2.94
CA ALA A 213 -12.48 12.38 -3.34
C ALA A 213 -12.91 13.37 -4.41
N ARG A 214 -13.29 12.86 -5.58
CA ARG A 214 -13.73 13.66 -6.73
C ARG A 214 -14.84 14.63 -6.32
N GLN A 215 -14.78 15.83 -6.84
CA GLN A 215 -15.78 16.87 -6.56
C GLN A 215 -17.21 16.34 -6.78
N GLY A 216 -18.10 16.60 -5.81
CA GLY A 216 -19.46 16.11 -5.81
C GLY A 216 -19.69 14.80 -5.06
N ILE A 217 -18.64 14.12 -4.59
CA ILE A 217 -18.77 12.96 -3.71
C ILE A 217 -18.82 13.45 -2.25
N PRO A 218 -19.96 13.30 -1.55
CA PRO A 218 -20.04 13.68 -0.15
C PRO A 218 -19.32 12.68 0.74
N LEU A 219 -18.31 13.13 1.47
CA LEU A 219 -17.63 12.31 2.46
C LEU A 219 -18.42 12.25 3.78
N THR A 220 -18.60 11.07 4.30
CA THR A 220 -19.13 10.83 5.64
C THR A 220 -18.01 11.08 6.66
N ASN A 221 -18.29 11.91 7.67
CA ASN A 221 -17.35 12.11 8.76
C ASN A 221 -17.30 10.84 9.62
N ILE A 222 -16.11 10.34 9.87
CA ILE A 222 -15.89 9.15 10.73
C ILE A 222 -15.24 9.51 12.07
N ILE A 223 -14.80 10.75 12.20
CA ILE A 223 -14.26 11.34 13.44
C ILE A 223 -15.12 12.57 13.75
N GLU A 224 -15.98 12.47 14.75
CA GLU A 224 -16.87 13.55 15.14
C GLU A 224 -16.12 14.65 15.90
N GLY A 225 -16.49 15.93 15.67
CA GLY A 225 -15.88 17.07 16.35
C GLY A 225 -16.05 18.38 15.61
N GLY A 226 -15.00 19.21 15.57
CA GLY A 226 -15.00 20.52 14.90
C GLY A 226 -15.07 20.45 13.37
N ALA A 227 -15.15 21.62 12.73
CA ALA A 227 -15.32 21.72 11.27
C ALA A 227 -14.00 21.74 10.47
N GLN A 228 -12.91 21.19 11.03
CA GLN A 228 -11.64 21.08 10.33
C GLN A 228 -11.80 20.26 9.03
N GLU A 229 -10.89 20.39 8.10
CA GLU A 229 -11.00 19.81 6.76
C GLU A 229 -12.35 20.08 6.09
N ARG A 230 -12.91 21.27 6.33
CA ARG A 230 -14.22 21.69 5.77
C ARG A 230 -15.38 20.77 6.23
N GLY A 231 -15.30 20.31 7.49
CA GLY A 231 -16.26 19.40 8.10
C GLY A 231 -16.15 17.94 7.68
N LYS A 232 -15.11 17.60 6.95
CA LYS A 232 -14.92 16.22 6.45
C LYS A 232 -14.07 15.35 7.40
N ARG A 233 -13.26 15.99 8.25
CA ARG A 233 -12.41 15.31 9.24
C ARG A 233 -12.13 16.24 10.41
N ALA A 234 -12.66 15.93 11.57
CA ALA A 234 -12.53 16.75 12.78
C ALA A 234 -11.17 16.57 13.46
N GLY A 235 -10.83 17.54 14.32
CA GLY A 235 -9.56 17.58 15.09
C GLY A 235 -8.56 18.55 14.46
N THR A 236 -7.80 19.22 15.32
CA THR A 236 -6.78 20.21 14.91
C THR A 236 -5.81 19.57 13.93
N GLU A 237 -5.56 20.25 12.83
CA GLU A 237 -4.71 19.77 11.76
C GLU A 237 -3.25 19.64 12.21
N ASN A 238 -2.63 18.52 11.85
CA ASN A 238 -1.20 18.27 12.08
C ASN A 238 -0.37 19.03 11.04
N VAL A 239 -0.29 20.38 11.20
CA VAL A 239 0.39 21.26 10.24
C VAL A 239 1.80 20.79 9.92
N PRO A 240 2.69 20.53 10.91
CA PRO A 240 4.03 20.04 10.60
C PRO A 240 4.02 18.76 9.78
N GLY A 241 3.23 17.77 10.19
CA GLY A 241 3.14 16.49 9.49
C GLY A 241 2.60 16.62 8.07
N ILE A 242 1.61 17.50 7.85
CA ILE A 242 1.01 17.75 6.52
C ILE A 242 2.03 18.43 5.60
N MET A 243 2.83 19.38 6.11
CA MET A 243 3.90 20.01 5.34
C MET A 243 4.98 19.00 4.93
N GLY A 244 5.39 18.14 5.87
CA GLY A 244 6.32 17.06 5.58
C GLY A 244 5.79 16.03 4.58
N LEU A 245 4.51 15.66 4.67
CA LEU A 245 3.85 14.77 3.70
C LEU A 245 3.84 15.39 2.30
N ALA A 246 3.45 16.65 2.17
CA ALA A 246 3.37 17.32 0.88
C ALA A 246 4.75 17.47 0.23
N ALA A 247 5.77 17.84 1.01
CA ALA A 247 7.14 17.96 0.55
C ALA A 247 7.71 16.60 0.08
N ALA A 248 7.49 15.53 0.87
CA ALA A 248 7.92 14.19 0.51
C ALA A 248 7.21 13.66 -0.74
N LEU A 249 5.89 13.88 -0.87
CA LEU A 249 5.14 13.44 -2.05
C LEU A 249 5.64 14.16 -3.32
N LYS A 250 5.87 15.47 -3.22
CA LYS A 250 6.40 16.24 -4.34
C LYS A 250 7.79 15.73 -4.75
N GLU A 251 8.71 15.57 -3.80
CA GLU A 251 10.05 15.02 -4.04
C GLU A 251 9.98 13.65 -4.72
N ALA A 252 9.13 12.75 -4.22
CA ALA A 252 8.95 11.42 -4.80
C ALA A 252 8.39 11.51 -6.23
N CYS A 253 7.34 12.33 -6.47
CA CYS A 253 6.73 12.49 -7.79
C CYS A 253 7.67 13.12 -8.82
N ASP A 254 8.52 14.07 -8.41
CA ASP A 254 9.49 14.72 -9.29
C ASP A 254 10.59 13.74 -9.78
N HIS A 255 10.82 12.61 -9.07
CA HIS A 255 11.91 11.67 -9.34
C HIS A 255 11.42 10.24 -9.67
N ILE A 256 10.12 10.03 -9.94
CA ILE A 256 9.56 8.67 -10.19
C ILE A 256 10.37 7.90 -11.24
N ASP A 257 10.65 8.51 -12.40
CA ASP A 257 11.29 7.80 -13.52
C ASP A 257 12.72 7.40 -13.19
N GLU A 258 13.49 8.33 -12.59
CA GLU A 258 14.88 8.08 -12.16
C GLU A 258 14.94 6.99 -11.09
N ASN A 259 14.11 7.12 -10.05
CA ASN A 259 14.03 6.16 -8.94
C ASN A 259 13.57 4.79 -9.45
N THR A 260 12.55 4.75 -10.32
CA THR A 260 12.05 3.50 -10.91
C THR A 260 13.14 2.80 -11.70
N ALA A 261 13.89 3.51 -12.54
CA ALA A 261 14.97 2.91 -13.33
C ALA A 261 16.05 2.29 -12.43
N LYS A 262 16.52 3.04 -11.42
CA LYS A 262 17.53 2.57 -10.47
C LYS A 262 17.06 1.39 -9.64
N VAL A 263 15.89 1.53 -9.00
CA VAL A 263 15.39 0.55 -8.03
C VAL A 263 14.97 -0.73 -8.72
N SER A 264 14.36 -0.64 -9.92
CA SER A 264 13.99 -1.82 -10.70
C SER A 264 15.22 -2.63 -11.13
N ALA A 265 16.31 -1.98 -11.50
CA ALA A 265 17.55 -2.69 -11.84
C ALA A 265 18.10 -3.50 -10.65
N LEU A 266 18.06 -2.95 -9.43
CA LEU A 266 18.46 -3.65 -8.21
C LEU A 266 17.49 -4.80 -7.87
N ARG A 267 16.18 -4.56 -7.98
CA ARG A 267 15.13 -5.56 -7.80
C ARG A 267 15.31 -6.75 -8.74
N ASP A 268 15.54 -6.51 -10.02
CA ASP A 268 15.63 -7.55 -11.05
C ASP A 268 16.86 -8.46 -10.83
N GLN A 269 17.95 -7.91 -10.31
CA GLN A 269 19.10 -8.70 -9.88
C GLN A 269 18.74 -9.63 -8.71
N LEU A 270 18.00 -9.13 -7.70
CA LEU A 270 17.50 -9.96 -6.60
C LEU A 270 16.60 -11.06 -7.13
N ILE A 271 15.62 -10.75 -7.99
CA ILE A 271 14.71 -11.73 -8.57
C ILE A 271 15.47 -12.80 -9.36
N THR A 272 16.36 -12.39 -10.25
CA THR A 272 17.14 -13.31 -11.08
C THR A 272 17.97 -14.28 -10.25
N SER A 273 18.66 -13.75 -9.24
CA SER A 273 19.58 -14.58 -8.41
C SER A 273 18.82 -15.47 -7.43
N LEU A 274 17.77 -14.96 -6.76
CA LEU A 274 16.98 -15.75 -5.81
C LEU A 274 16.17 -16.85 -6.52
N SER A 275 15.80 -16.66 -7.78
CA SER A 275 15.17 -17.70 -8.60
C SER A 275 16.08 -18.90 -8.91
N GLN A 276 17.40 -18.78 -8.71
CA GLN A 276 18.34 -19.91 -8.83
C GLN A 276 18.38 -20.82 -7.60
N ILE A 277 17.78 -20.39 -6.48
CA ILE A 277 17.68 -21.24 -5.29
C ILE A 277 16.64 -22.32 -5.57
N PRO A 278 17.00 -23.62 -5.54
CA PRO A 278 16.04 -24.69 -5.82
C PRO A 278 14.83 -24.63 -4.89
N HIS A 279 13.65 -24.98 -5.40
CA HIS A 279 12.40 -24.97 -4.64
C HIS A 279 12.14 -23.61 -4.00
N SER A 280 12.28 -22.57 -4.80
CA SER A 280 11.85 -21.19 -4.49
C SER A 280 10.92 -20.69 -5.59
N ALA A 281 10.03 -19.77 -5.24
CA ALA A 281 9.11 -19.17 -6.21
C ALA A 281 8.93 -17.67 -5.95
N LEU A 282 9.05 -16.88 -7.01
CA LEU A 282 8.65 -15.48 -7.02
C LEU A 282 7.13 -15.39 -6.87
N ASN A 283 6.65 -14.50 -6.03
CA ASN A 283 5.25 -14.18 -5.84
C ASN A 283 4.89 -12.86 -6.55
N GLY A 284 3.67 -12.82 -7.10
CA GLY A 284 3.17 -11.66 -7.84
C GLY A 284 3.57 -11.65 -9.32
N ASP A 285 3.15 -10.60 -10.02
CA ASP A 285 3.44 -10.41 -11.44
C ASP A 285 4.95 -10.21 -11.66
N PRO A 286 5.60 -10.96 -12.56
CA PRO A 286 7.03 -10.81 -12.79
C PRO A 286 7.41 -9.52 -13.54
N VAL A 287 6.46 -8.88 -14.23
CA VAL A 287 6.70 -7.71 -15.09
C VAL A 287 6.00 -6.46 -14.53
N HIS A 288 4.68 -6.55 -14.32
CA HIS A 288 3.86 -5.42 -13.85
C HIS A 288 3.86 -5.38 -12.32
N ARG A 289 4.99 -4.88 -11.76
CA ARG A 289 5.19 -4.83 -10.31
C ARG A 289 5.87 -3.54 -9.85
N LEU A 290 5.68 -3.21 -8.57
CA LEU A 290 6.34 -2.07 -7.92
C LEU A 290 7.86 -2.13 -8.12
N PRO A 291 8.51 -0.97 -8.34
CA PRO A 291 9.95 -0.91 -8.63
C PRO A 291 10.81 -1.64 -7.60
N GLY A 292 10.51 -1.51 -6.31
CA GLY A 292 11.37 -2.04 -5.24
C GLY A 292 10.90 -3.35 -4.61
N ASN A 293 9.77 -3.93 -5.01
CA ASN A 293 9.20 -5.09 -4.33
C ASN A 293 9.74 -6.42 -4.88
N VAL A 294 10.23 -7.28 -3.97
CA VAL A 294 10.63 -8.67 -4.21
C VAL A 294 9.95 -9.53 -3.16
N ASN A 295 9.20 -10.55 -3.57
CA ASN A 295 8.58 -11.49 -2.65
C ASN A 295 8.81 -12.92 -3.13
N PHE A 296 9.41 -13.75 -2.30
CA PHE A 296 9.71 -15.14 -2.58
C PHE A 296 9.15 -16.05 -1.50
N CYS A 297 8.76 -17.26 -1.88
CA CYS A 297 8.62 -18.38 -0.98
C CYS A 297 9.80 -19.34 -1.17
N PHE A 298 10.33 -19.87 -0.07
CA PHE A 298 11.36 -20.91 -0.03
C PHE A 298 10.79 -22.13 0.67
N GLU A 299 10.58 -23.21 -0.08
CA GLU A 299 10.00 -24.43 0.48
C GLU A 299 10.93 -25.11 1.49
N GLY A 300 10.33 -25.61 2.57
CA GLY A 300 11.02 -26.39 3.62
C GLY A 300 11.70 -25.56 4.70
N ILE A 301 11.40 -24.26 4.81
CA ILE A 301 11.89 -23.38 5.88
C ILE A 301 10.71 -22.58 6.52
N GLU A 302 11.00 -21.99 7.67
CA GLU A 302 10.13 -21.06 8.36
C GLU A 302 10.59 -19.61 8.12
N GLY A 303 9.70 -18.73 7.65
CA GLY A 303 10.00 -17.33 7.35
C GLY A 303 10.44 -16.53 8.57
N GLU A 304 9.86 -16.75 9.76
CA GLU A 304 10.29 -16.07 10.99
C GLU A 304 11.75 -16.38 11.32
N SER A 305 12.16 -17.66 11.21
CA SER A 305 13.55 -18.05 11.41
C SER A 305 14.49 -17.41 10.39
N LEU A 306 14.04 -17.29 9.13
CA LEU A 306 14.79 -16.58 8.09
C LEU A 306 14.96 -15.11 8.45
N LEU A 307 13.91 -14.42 8.88
CA LEU A 307 13.96 -13.00 9.26
C LEU A 307 14.88 -12.74 10.45
N LEU A 308 14.83 -13.58 11.49
CA LEU A 308 15.71 -13.46 12.66
C LEU A 308 17.19 -13.60 12.29
N LEU A 309 17.52 -14.53 11.39
CA LEU A 309 18.90 -14.71 10.93
C LEU A 309 19.36 -13.61 9.97
N LEU A 310 18.44 -13.03 9.18
CA LEU A 310 18.72 -11.86 8.36
C LEU A 310 19.01 -10.64 9.23
N ASP A 311 18.23 -10.41 10.28
CA ASP A 311 18.47 -9.31 11.24
C ASP A 311 19.85 -9.45 11.91
N GLN A 312 20.25 -10.67 12.34
CA GLN A 312 21.60 -10.94 12.84
C GLN A 312 22.70 -10.66 11.81
N ALA A 313 22.38 -10.81 10.50
CA ALA A 313 23.28 -10.47 9.41
C ALA A 313 23.21 -8.98 9.02
N GLY A 314 22.44 -8.17 9.75
CA GLY A 314 22.29 -6.73 9.52
C GLY A 314 21.36 -6.38 8.36
N ILE A 315 20.39 -7.23 8.03
CA ILE A 315 19.41 -7.04 6.95
C ILE A 315 18.00 -6.96 7.56
N CYS A 316 17.35 -5.81 7.44
CA CYS A 316 15.95 -5.61 7.80
C CYS A 316 15.05 -6.02 6.63
N ALA A 317 14.21 -7.04 6.83
CA ALA A 317 13.26 -7.56 5.85
C ALA A 317 11.96 -7.98 6.54
N SER A 318 10.95 -8.41 5.79
CA SER A 318 9.65 -8.83 6.31
C SER A 318 9.21 -10.15 5.69
N SER A 319 8.25 -10.81 6.31
CA SER A 319 7.43 -11.85 5.68
C SER A 319 6.12 -11.25 5.17
N GLY A 320 5.39 -11.95 4.32
CA GLY A 320 4.08 -11.49 3.84
C GLY A 320 3.08 -11.16 4.95
N SER A 321 3.23 -11.73 6.15
CA SER A 321 2.32 -11.58 7.29
C SER A 321 2.72 -10.51 8.32
N ALA A 322 3.62 -9.57 8.00
CA ALA A 322 4.16 -8.58 8.95
C ALA A 322 3.10 -7.73 9.68
N CYS A 323 1.89 -7.59 9.14
CA CYS A 323 0.80 -6.83 9.77
C CYS A 323 -0.01 -7.62 10.80
N THR A 324 0.23 -8.93 10.93
CA THR A 324 -0.43 -9.82 11.90
C THR A 324 0.59 -10.40 12.88
N SER A 325 1.47 -9.54 13.43
CA SER A 325 2.44 -9.94 14.45
C SER A 325 1.75 -10.68 15.59
N GLY A 326 1.94 -12.01 15.64
CA GLY A 326 1.31 -12.92 16.61
C GLY A 326 0.33 -13.95 16.00
N SER A 327 0.03 -13.93 14.71
CA SER A 327 -0.68 -15.03 14.04
C SER A 327 0.32 -16.01 13.43
N LEU A 328 0.14 -17.30 13.74
CA LEU A 328 0.88 -18.39 13.10
C LEU A 328 0.35 -18.68 11.68
N ASP A 329 -0.67 -17.97 11.22
CA ASP A 329 -1.26 -18.17 9.91
C ASP A 329 -0.42 -17.47 8.82
N PRO A 330 -0.26 -18.12 7.66
CA PRO A 330 0.43 -17.50 6.53
C PRO A 330 -0.36 -16.32 5.97
N SER A 331 0.32 -15.48 5.18
CA SER A 331 -0.29 -14.32 4.53
C SER A 331 -1.53 -14.69 3.73
N HIS A 332 -2.65 -13.99 3.99
CA HIS A 332 -3.88 -14.12 3.18
C HIS A 332 -3.63 -13.77 1.71
N VAL A 333 -2.68 -12.87 1.41
CA VAL A 333 -2.28 -12.52 0.04
C VAL A 333 -1.65 -13.72 -0.68
N LEU A 334 -0.72 -14.41 -0.02
CA LEU A 334 -0.08 -15.60 -0.59
C LEU A 334 -1.09 -16.74 -0.80
N LEU A 335 -2.02 -16.91 0.13
CA LEU A 335 -3.11 -17.87 -0.05
C LEU A 335 -4.05 -17.47 -1.20
N ALA A 336 -4.37 -16.18 -1.34
CA ALA A 336 -5.23 -15.67 -2.41
C ALA A 336 -4.63 -15.88 -3.81
N ILE A 337 -3.30 -15.86 -3.96
CA ILE A 337 -2.61 -16.19 -5.22
C ILE A 337 -2.38 -17.69 -5.41
N GLY A 338 -2.94 -18.54 -4.54
CA GLY A 338 -2.90 -20.00 -4.66
C GLY A 338 -1.62 -20.66 -4.12
N ARG A 339 -0.80 -19.96 -3.31
CA ARG A 339 0.33 -20.64 -2.64
C ARG A 339 -0.19 -21.60 -1.59
N PRO A 340 0.30 -22.87 -1.57
CA PRO A 340 -0.02 -23.80 -0.49
C PRO A 340 0.40 -23.24 0.87
N HIS A 341 -0.34 -23.59 1.92
CA HIS A 341 -0.12 -23.11 3.28
C HIS A 341 1.34 -23.34 3.74
N GLU A 342 1.86 -24.54 3.53
CA GLU A 342 3.21 -24.93 3.91
C GLU A 342 4.30 -24.14 3.15
N VAL A 343 4.04 -23.78 1.90
CA VAL A 343 4.95 -22.96 1.08
C VAL A 343 4.91 -21.50 1.52
N ALA A 344 3.71 -20.99 1.80
CA ALA A 344 3.50 -19.59 2.19
C ALA A 344 4.19 -19.23 3.53
N HIS A 345 4.37 -20.21 4.43
CA HIS A 345 5.15 -20.02 5.66
C HIS A 345 6.62 -19.66 5.43
N GLY A 346 7.23 -20.13 4.34
CA GLY A 346 8.61 -19.85 3.99
C GLY A 346 8.79 -18.56 3.19
N SER A 347 7.94 -17.55 3.38
CA SER A 347 7.98 -16.32 2.60
C SER A 347 8.98 -15.28 3.12
N LEU A 348 9.55 -14.54 2.17
CA LEU A 348 10.41 -13.38 2.39
C LEU A 348 9.96 -12.25 1.48
N ARG A 349 9.72 -11.07 2.06
CA ARG A 349 9.54 -9.82 1.31
C ARG A 349 10.74 -8.91 1.52
N LEU A 350 11.35 -8.49 0.43
CA LEU A 350 12.32 -7.42 0.39
C LEU A 350 11.71 -6.23 -0.35
N SER A 351 11.86 -5.05 0.16
CA SER A 351 11.38 -3.83 -0.48
C SER A 351 12.43 -2.75 -0.43
N LEU A 352 12.97 -2.47 -1.61
CA LEU A 352 14.05 -1.49 -1.83
C LEU A 352 13.48 -0.10 -2.08
N CYS A 353 14.31 0.92 -1.85
CA CYS A 353 14.08 2.29 -2.26
C CYS A 353 15.32 2.85 -2.96
N GLU A 354 15.26 4.11 -3.39
CA GLU A 354 16.34 4.82 -4.10
C GLU A 354 17.63 4.97 -3.28
N TRP A 355 17.59 4.75 -1.99
CA TRP A 355 18.79 4.81 -1.13
C TRP A 355 19.55 3.49 -1.03
N ASN A 356 18.96 2.39 -1.52
CA ASN A 356 19.68 1.13 -1.57
C ASN A 356 20.74 1.15 -2.68
N THR A 357 21.81 0.37 -2.45
CA THR A 357 23.00 0.32 -3.32
C THR A 357 23.21 -1.09 -3.87
N GLN A 358 24.16 -1.22 -4.80
CA GLN A 358 24.57 -2.53 -5.31
C GLN A 358 25.18 -3.40 -4.19
N GLU A 359 25.96 -2.81 -3.29
CA GLU A 359 26.54 -3.50 -2.14
C GLU A 359 25.47 -4.08 -1.22
N ASP A 360 24.34 -3.36 -1.06
CA ASP A 360 23.18 -3.88 -0.30
C ASP A 360 22.61 -5.14 -0.96
N VAL A 361 22.44 -5.12 -2.29
CA VAL A 361 21.94 -6.27 -3.07
C VAL A 361 22.88 -7.45 -2.96
N ASP A 362 24.18 -7.23 -3.15
CA ASP A 362 25.20 -8.29 -3.06
C ASP A 362 25.21 -8.92 -1.66
N HIS A 363 25.09 -8.11 -0.61
CA HIS A 363 24.98 -8.58 0.76
C HIS A 363 23.70 -9.40 1.01
N ILE A 364 22.53 -8.91 0.55
CA ILE A 364 21.26 -9.63 0.64
C ILE A 364 21.37 -10.99 -0.05
N LEU A 365 21.86 -11.06 -1.28
CA LEU A 365 21.99 -12.31 -2.05
C LEU A 365 22.86 -13.34 -1.37
N LYS A 366 24.02 -12.91 -0.86
CA LYS A 366 24.93 -13.75 -0.11
C LYS A 366 24.27 -14.35 1.13
N GLU A 367 23.65 -13.51 1.95
CA GLU A 367 23.11 -13.93 3.23
C GLU A 367 21.81 -14.73 3.09
N VAL A 368 20.89 -14.36 2.18
CA VAL A 368 19.67 -15.15 1.92
C VAL A 368 20.04 -16.55 1.47
N SER A 369 20.95 -16.70 0.51
CA SER A 369 21.37 -18.02 0.01
C SER A 369 21.98 -18.87 1.11
N ARG A 370 22.88 -18.29 1.93
CA ARG A 370 23.51 -18.96 3.08
C ARG A 370 22.49 -19.40 4.12
N ILE A 371 21.57 -18.52 4.48
CA ILE A 371 20.60 -18.77 5.55
C ILE A 371 19.56 -19.81 5.11
N VAL A 372 19.04 -19.72 3.87
CA VAL A 372 18.11 -20.72 3.33
C VAL A 372 18.75 -22.11 3.32
N ALA A 373 20.01 -22.23 2.87
CA ALA A 373 20.75 -23.49 2.90
C ALA A 373 20.92 -24.03 4.34
N TYR A 374 21.28 -23.16 5.29
CA TYR A 374 21.40 -23.52 6.70
C TYR A 374 20.07 -24.00 7.28
N LEU A 375 18.97 -23.25 7.13
CA LEU A 375 17.65 -23.61 7.65
C LEU A 375 17.18 -24.94 7.06
N ARG A 376 17.38 -25.19 5.76
CA ARG A 376 17.05 -26.48 5.13
C ARG A 376 17.89 -27.62 5.72
N SER A 377 19.15 -27.40 6.06
CA SER A 377 20.02 -28.44 6.64
C SER A 377 19.52 -28.97 7.99
N ILE A 378 18.84 -28.13 8.78
CA ILE A 378 18.29 -28.48 10.10
C ILE A 378 16.79 -28.79 10.08
N SER A 379 16.08 -28.48 8.97
CA SER A 379 14.63 -28.66 8.85
C SER A 379 14.22 -30.14 8.72
N PRO A 380 13.36 -30.66 9.59
CA PRO A 380 12.78 -31.98 9.40
C PRO A 380 11.90 -32.07 8.15
N VAL A 381 11.16 -30.98 7.84
CA VAL A 381 10.30 -30.89 6.63
C VAL A 381 11.14 -31.03 5.37
N TRP A 382 12.26 -30.31 5.30
CA TRP A 382 13.18 -30.42 4.15
C TRP A 382 13.77 -31.83 4.02
N LYS A 383 14.11 -32.50 5.12
CA LYS A 383 14.62 -33.88 5.08
C LYS A 383 13.60 -34.85 4.52
N ASP A 384 12.31 -34.70 4.87
CA ASP A 384 11.23 -35.53 4.34
C ASP A 384 10.99 -35.28 2.84
N LEU A 385 11.07 -34.00 2.41
CA LEU A 385 11.01 -33.64 0.99
C LEU A 385 12.22 -34.22 0.22
N ALA A 386 13.43 -33.97 0.68
CA ALA A 386 14.66 -34.44 0.01
C ALA A 386 14.79 -35.96 -0.03
N SER A 387 14.21 -36.69 0.93
CA SER A 387 14.19 -38.16 0.94
C SER A 387 13.03 -38.77 0.13
N GLY A 388 12.15 -37.95 -0.47
CA GLY A 388 11.00 -38.41 -1.24
C GLY A 388 9.83 -38.92 -0.40
N LYS A 389 9.84 -38.73 0.93
CA LYS A 389 8.69 -39.05 1.81
C LYS A 389 7.54 -38.07 1.61
N LYS A 390 7.86 -36.84 1.21
CA LYS A 390 6.91 -35.80 0.77
C LYS A 390 7.29 -35.32 -0.61
N GLN A 391 6.30 -34.79 -1.36
CA GLN A 391 6.54 -34.20 -2.67
C GLN A 391 6.78 -32.69 -2.54
N PHE A 392 7.69 -32.15 -3.34
CA PHE A 392 7.84 -30.73 -3.49
C PHE A 392 6.61 -30.11 -4.15
N MET A 393 6.26 -28.90 -3.75
CA MET A 393 5.14 -28.13 -4.28
C MET A 393 5.62 -26.98 -5.19
N LEU A 394 6.94 -26.65 -5.14
CA LEU A 394 7.61 -25.65 -5.98
C LEU A 394 8.61 -26.27 -6.93
#